data_e0dc3581ae272ab1f4ab970abf9f8864
#
_entry.id   e0dc3581ae272ab1f4ab970abf9f8864
#
_cell.length_a   1.000
_cell.length_b   1.000
_cell.length_c   1.000
_cell.angle_alpha   90.00
_cell.angle_beta   90.00
_cell.angle_gamma   90.00
#
_symmetry.space_group_name_H-M   'P 1'
#
loop_
_entity.id
_entity.type
_entity.pdbx_description
1 polymer ?
#
loop_
_entity_poly.entity_id
_entity_poly.type
_entity_poly.pdbx_seq_one_letter_code
_entity_poly.pdbx_strand_id
1 'polypeptide(L)'
;MKRIIVGFDGSHGAATALGWAVAEARLHHAELLPWTVLPEQATAGAGTVADAMRRAVEDIILGFPAELRFVRGDPAAELTAACADADLLVVGSRGRTQLTALLLGSVSRACLHQAPCPVAVVPDLPHPSRPHDRVIVALDGSAHARHALRLAAEEATLRGAELHAVHAVYWDPLGVEVLAPDAGDLVAWGERLLAGDLAEAGVKARPVVVHGHPAEVLTRLGAEADLLVLGSRGHNRLAGMLLGSTSDYCAQHAPCPIMITRLP
;
A
#
# COMPACT_ATOMS: atom_id res chain seq x y z
N MET A 1 -2.73 13.21 7.33
CA MET A 1 -3.48 13.20 6.05
C MET A 1 -4.72 14.06 6.20
N LYS A 2 -5.17 14.73 5.12
CA LYS A 2 -6.38 15.58 5.14
C LYS A 2 -7.47 15.07 4.22
N ARG A 3 -7.08 14.38 3.12
CA ARG A 3 -7.99 13.88 2.10
C ARG A 3 -7.60 12.49 1.63
N ILE A 4 -8.54 11.56 1.71
CA ILE A 4 -8.38 10.17 1.27
C ILE A 4 -9.37 9.91 0.14
N ILE A 5 -8.87 9.48 -1.01
CA ILE A 5 -9.69 9.02 -2.12
C ILE A 5 -9.74 7.49 -2.09
N VAL A 6 -10.89 6.92 -2.32
CA VAL A 6 -11.04 5.47 -2.47
C VAL A 6 -11.76 5.11 -3.75
N GLY A 7 -11.15 4.26 -4.57
CA GLY A 7 -11.79 3.72 -5.78
C GLY A 7 -12.82 2.66 -5.41
N PHE A 8 -14.08 2.87 -5.84
CA PHE A 8 -15.19 1.97 -5.55
C PHE A 8 -15.91 1.57 -6.83
N ASP A 9 -15.86 0.28 -7.17
CA ASP A 9 -16.50 -0.30 -8.35
C ASP A 9 -17.66 -1.26 -8.02
N GLY A 10 -18.00 -1.39 -6.73
CA GLY A 10 -19.03 -2.30 -6.23
C GLY A 10 -18.57 -3.75 -6.10
N SER A 11 -17.30 -4.07 -6.32
CA SER A 11 -16.73 -5.38 -6.04
C SER A 11 -16.52 -5.60 -4.54
N HIS A 12 -16.38 -6.86 -4.12
CA HIS A 12 -16.06 -7.20 -2.73
C HIS A 12 -14.74 -6.57 -2.29
N GLY A 13 -13.70 -6.64 -3.13
CA GLY A 13 -12.41 -6.02 -2.84
C GLY A 13 -12.48 -4.49 -2.69
N ALA A 14 -13.32 -3.82 -3.49
CA ALA A 14 -13.56 -2.39 -3.33
C ALA A 14 -14.35 -2.07 -2.04
N ALA A 15 -15.28 -2.94 -1.64
CA ALA A 15 -16.01 -2.81 -0.37
C ALA A 15 -15.07 -2.95 0.83
N THR A 16 -14.17 -3.94 0.80
CA THR A 16 -13.11 -4.12 1.81
C THR A 16 -12.19 -2.89 1.88
N ALA A 17 -11.77 -2.38 0.72
CA ALA A 17 -10.94 -1.18 0.62
C ALA A 17 -11.65 0.07 1.18
N LEU A 18 -12.94 0.23 0.90
CA LEU A 18 -13.74 1.34 1.45
C LEU A 18 -13.84 1.24 2.98
N GLY A 19 -14.11 0.04 3.53
CA GLY A 19 -14.15 -0.18 4.97
C GLY A 19 -12.83 0.19 5.65
N TRP A 20 -11.70 -0.22 5.06
CA TRP A 20 -10.38 0.17 5.52
C TRP A 20 -10.16 1.69 5.42
N ALA A 21 -10.53 2.31 4.29
CA ALA A 21 -10.42 3.76 4.09
C ALA A 21 -11.25 4.57 5.09
N VAL A 22 -12.42 4.07 5.54
CA VAL A 22 -13.21 4.68 6.62
C VAL A 22 -12.45 4.66 7.94
N ALA A 23 -11.79 3.54 8.27
CA ALA A 23 -10.98 3.44 9.48
C ALA A 23 -9.79 4.43 9.42
N GLU A 24 -9.12 4.53 8.28
CA GLU A 24 -8.04 5.50 8.06
C GLU A 24 -8.54 6.95 8.18
N ALA A 25 -9.67 7.26 7.56
CA ALA A 25 -10.23 8.61 7.62
C ALA A 25 -10.60 9.02 9.06
N ARG A 26 -11.10 8.09 9.86
CA ARG A 26 -11.34 8.31 11.30
C ARG A 26 -10.05 8.54 12.06
N LEU A 27 -9.04 7.72 11.81
CA LEU A 27 -7.74 7.77 12.48
C LEU A 27 -7.01 9.09 12.21
N HIS A 28 -7.07 9.57 10.96
CA HIS A 28 -6.41 10.79 10.50
C HIS A 28 -7.28 12.06 10.60
N HIS A 29 -8.54 11.94 11.02
CA HIS A 29 -9.53 13.03 10.94
C HIS A 29 -9.62 13.62 9.52
N ALA A 30 -9.57 12.77 8.50
CA ALA A 30 -9.49 13.14 7.10
C ALA A 30 -10.86 13.13 6.43
N GLU A 31 -11.00 13.94 5.38
CA GLU A 31 -12.10 13.85 4.42
C GLU A 31 -11.99 12.54 3.63
N LEU A 32 -13.08 11.78 3.52
CA LEU A 32 -13.14 10.57 2.71
C LEU A 32 -13.98 10.82 1.46
N LEU A 33 -13.40 10.51 0.31
CA LEU A 33 -14.02 10.69 -1.01
C LEU A 33 -14.07 9.35 -1.77
N PRO A 34 -15.16 8.59 -1.65
CA PRO A 34 -15.39 7.43 -2.50
C PRO A 34 -15.66 7.87 -3.95
N TRP A 35 -14.95 7.27 -4.90
CA TRP A 35 -15.10 7.55 -6.32
C TRP A 35 -15.48 6.30 -7.09
N THR A 36 -16.56 6.40 -7.88
CA THR A 36 -16.96 5.40 -8.87
C THR A 36 -16.75 5.99 -10.26
N VAL A 37 -15.89 5.34 -11.05
CA VAL A 37 -15.68 5.73 -12.44
C VAL A 37 -16.53 4.87 -13.35
N LEU A 38 -17.41 5.51 -14.10
CA LEU A 38 -18.30 4.87 -15.06
C LEU A 38 -17.70 4.97 -16.48
N PRO A 39 -17.92 3.98 -17.36
CA PRO A 39 -17.54 4.09 -18.75
C PRO A 39 -18.19 5.31 -19.41
N GLU A 40 -17.49 5.97 -20.35
CA GLU A 40 -18.02 7.15 -21.06
C GLU A 40 -19.37 6.90 -21.75
N GLN A 41 -19.57 5.68 -22.26
CA GLN A 41 -20.76 5.27 -23.02
C GLN A 41 -21.89 4.69 -22.14
N ALA A 42 -21.81 4.79 -20.81
CA ALA A 42 -22.84 4.29 -19.92
C ALA A 42 -24.19 4.98 -20.22
N THR A 43 -25.10 4.25 -20.88
CA THR A 43 -26.44 4.69 -21.29
C THR A 43 -27.50 4.26 -20.27
N ALA A 44 -28.77 4.29 -20.65
CA ALA A 44 -29.97 4.00 -19.86
C ALA A 44 -29.81 2.81 -18.89
N GLY A 45 -30.00 3.04 -17.60
CA GLY A 45 -29.71 2.11 -16.48
C GLY A 45 -28.65 2.64 -15.50
N ALA A 46 -27.93 3.68 -15.88
CA ALA A 46 -26.91 4.28 -15.02
C ALA A 46 -27.52 4.78 -13.67
N GLY A 47 -28.77 5.21 -13.65
CA GLY A 47 -29.48 5.62 -12.43
C GLY A 47 -29.62 4.47 -11.42
N THR A 48 -30.09 3.30 -11.89
CA THR A 48 -30.27 2.11 -11.02
C THR A 48 -28.95 1.59 -10.47
N VAL A 49 -27.87 1.61 -11.30
CA VAL A 49 -26.53 1.22 -10.88
C VAL A 49 -25.98 2.23 -9.87
N ALA A 50 -26.14 3.52 -10.14
CA ALA A 50 -25.69 4.57 -9.24
C ALA A 50 -26.38 4.49 -7.87
N ASP A 51 -27.70 4.25 -7.85
CA ASP A 51 -28.48 4.11 -6.60
C ASP A 51 -28.05 2.84 -5.82
N ALA A 52 -27.77 1.75 -6.50
CA ALA A 52 -27.24 0.54 -5.87
C ALA A 52 -25.86 0.79 -5.26
N MET A 53 -24.99 1.52 -5.97
CA MET A 53 -23.65 1.88 -5.49
C MET A 53 -23.71 2.83 -4.28
N ARG A 54 -24.61 3.83 -4.31
CA ARG A 54 -24.81 4.71 -3.15
C ARG A 54 -25.23 3.93 -1.91
N ARG A 55 -26.24 3.06 -2.03
CA ARG A 55 -26.67 2.21 -0.92
C ARG A 55 -25.54 1.34 -0.40
N ALA A 56 -24.78 0.70 -1.29
CA ALA A 56 -23.63 -0.11 -0.87
C ALA A 56 -22.57 0.70 -0.12
N VAL A 57 -22.31 1.93 -0.53
CA VAL A 57 -21.39 2.83 0.17
C VAL A 57 -21.97 3.22 1.53
N GLU A 58 -23.24 3.63 1.60
CA GLU A 58 -23.92 4.00 2.85
C GLU A 58 -23.87 2.87 3.89
N ASP A 59 -24.09 1.63 3.44
CA ASP A 59 -24.02 0.44 4.30
C ASP A 59 -22.61 0.20 4.87
N ILE A 60 -21.56 0.56 4.12
CA ILE A 60 -20.15 0.35 4.53
C ILE A 60 -19.66 1.49 5.42
N ILE A 61 -19.98 2.74 5.07
CA ILE A 61 -19.46 3.91 5.82
C ILE A 61 -20.06 4.07 7.21
N LEU A 62 -21.19 3.41 7.50
CA LEU A 62 -21.84 3.39 8.82
C LEU A 62 -22.00 4.80 9.44
N GLY A 63 -22.54 5.72 8.66
CA GLY A 63 -22.76 7.11 9.09
C GLY A 63 -21.49 8.00 9.12
N PHE A 64 -20.35 7.52 8.64
CA PHE A 64 -19.21 8.39 8.41
C PHE A 64 -19.53 9.39 7.29
N PRO A 65 -19.21 10.70 7.44
CA PRO A 65 -19.54 11.71 6.44
C PRO A 65 -18.68 11.51 5.18
N ALA A 66 -19.28 10.89 4.16
CA ALA A 66 -18.65 10.70 2.85
C ALA A 66 -19.71 10.70 1.76
N GLU A 67 -19.44 11.36 0.65
CA GLU A 67 -20.32 11.41 -0.51
C GLU A 67 -19.68 10.69 -1.69
N LEU A 68 -20.38 9.67 -2.21
CA LEU A 68 -19.94 8.94 -3.39
C LEU A 68 -19.98 9.84 -4.63
N ARG A 69 -18.83 10.03 -5.26
CA ARG A 69 -18.69 10.76 -6.52
C ARG A 69 -18.71 9.81 -7.70
N PHE A 70 -19.46 10.22 -8.73
CA PHE A 70 -19.48 9.54 -10.02
C PHE A 70 -18.75 10.38 -11.06
N VAL A 71 -17.75 9.76 -11.68
CA VAL A 71 -16.95 10.35 -12.76
C VAL A 71 -17.06 9.46 -14.00
N ARG A 72 -16.91 10.01 -15.18
CA ARG A 72 -16.88 9.25 -16.44
C ARG A 72 -15.46 9.23 -16.99
N GLY A 73 -15.02 8.07 -17.50
CA GLY A 73 -13.71 7.95 -18.11
C GLY A 73 -13.04 6.60 -17.89
N ASP A 74 -11.72 6.59 -18.01
CA ASP A 74 -10.88 5.45 -17.66
C ASP A 74 -10.63 5.45 -16.13
N PRO A 75 -10.93 4.35 -15.41
CA PRO A 75 -10.81 4.32 -13.96
C PRO A 75 -9.41 4.64 -13.43
N ALA A 76 -8.36 4.16 -14.10
CA ALA A 76 -7.01 4.41 -13.64
C ALA A 76 -6.60 5.88 -13.86
N ALA A 77 -6.96 6.44 -14.99
CA ALA A 77 -6.66 7.84 -15.32
C ALA A 77 -7.39 8.79 -14.37
N GLU A 78 -8.69 8.58 -14.16
CA GLU A 78 -9.51 9.44 -13.30
C GLU A 78 -9.08 9.40 -11.83
N LEU A 79 -8.83 8.19 -11.28
CA LEU A 79 -8.33 8.04 -9.92
C LEU A 79 -6.94 8.65 -9.75
N THR A 80 -6.07 8.49 -10.75
CA THR A 80 -4.72 9.08 -10.71
C THR A 80 -4.77 10.60 -10.78
N ALA A 81 -5.64 11.17 -11.62
CA ALA A 81 -5.83 12.61 -11.71
C ALA A 81 -6.37 13.20 -10.40
N ALA A 82 -7.32 12.51 -9.76
CA ALA A 82 -7.87 12.91 -8.47
C ALA A 82 -6.82 12.95 -7.35
N CYS A 83 -5.73 12.18 -7.47
CA CYS A 83 -4.65 12.16 -6.48
C CYS A 83 -3.80 13.43 -6.43
N ALA A 84 -3.94 14.35 -7.38
CA ALA A 84 -3.18 15.61 -7.35
C ALA A 84 -3.47 16.44 -6.08
N ASP A 85 -4.70 16.32 -5.55
CA ASP A 85 -5.16 17.03 -4.35
C ASP A 85 -5.43 16.09 -3.16
N ALA A 86 -4.92 14.87 -3.19
CA ALA A 86 -5.14 13.87 -2.15
C ALA A 86 -3.85 13.49 -1.44
N ASP A 87 -3.96 13.14 -0.16
CA ASP A 87 -2.84 12.64 0.64
C ASP A 87 -2.70 11.11 0.54
N LEU A 88 -3.78 10.41 0.17
CA LEU A 88 -3.80 8.96 0.02
C LEU A 88 -4.85 8.52 -1.01
N LEU A 89 -4.47 7.61 -1.90
CA LEU A 89 -5.39 6.83 -2.72
C LEU A 89 -5.50 5.42 -2.16
N VAL A 90 -6.73 4.95 -1.96
CA VAL A 90 -7.02 3.59 -1.52
C VAL A 90 -7.69 2.82 -2.65
N VAL A 91 -7.20 1.63 -2.93
CA VAL A 91 -7.76 0.71 -3.93
C VAL A 91 -7.79 -0.71 -3.40
N GLY A 92 -8.78 -1.49 -3.80
CA GLY A 92 -8.77 -2.93 -3.55
C GLY A 92 -7.69 -3.62 -4.39
N SER A 93 -7.19 -4.75 -3.93
CA SER A 93 -6.25 -5.55 -4.72
C SER A 93 -6.89 -6.10 -6.00
N ARG A 94 -8.23 -6.27 -6.02
CA ARG A 94 -9.02 -6.83 -7.12
C ARG A 94 -10.28 -6.03 -7.37
N GLY A 95 -10.77 -6.08 -8.62
CA GLY A 95 -12.04 -5.51 -9.06
C GLY A 95 -12.99 -6.58 -9.60
N ARG A 96 -14.04 -6.14 -10.33
CA ARG A 96 -15.18 -6.97 -10.81
C ARG A 96 -14.83 -8.09 -11.79
N THR A 97 -13.69 -8.05 -12.48
CA THR A 97 -13.39 -8.91 -13.64
C THR A 97 -12.37 -10.01 -13.39
N GLN A 98 -11.96 -10.26 -12.14
CA GLN A 98 -10.86 -11.18 -11.88
C GLN A 98 -11.30 -12.64 -11.72
N LEU A 99 -10.76 -13.49 -12.59
CA LEU A 99 -10.95 -14.95 -12.62
C LEU A 99 -9.82 -15.73 -11.90
N THR A 100 -8.73 -15.07 -11.47
CA THR A 100 -7.58 -15.74 -10.84
C THR A 100 -7.20 -15.09 -9.51
N ALA A 101 -6.93 -15.91 -8.51
CA ALA A 101 -6.74 -15.50 -7.11
C ALA A 101 -5.42 -14.74 -6.82
N LEU A 102 -4.50 -14.61 -7.78
CA LEU A 102 -3.11 -14.23 -7.54
C LEU A 102 -2.63 -12.95 -8.25
N LEU A 103 -3.51 -12.20 -8.93
CA LEU A 103 -3.08 -11.04 -9.70
C LEU A 103 -3.71 -9.74 -9.20
N LEU A 104 -2.89 -8.71 -9.05
CA LEU A 104 -3.34 -7.35 -8.80
C LEU A 104 -4.17 -6.82 -9.98
N GLY A 105 -5.29 -6.15 -9.68
CA GLY A 105 -6.18 -5.57 -10.69
C GLY A 105 -5.46 -4.53 -11.57
N SER A 106 -5.91 -4.41 -12.83
CA SER A 106 -5.32 -3.46 -13.79
C SER A 106 -5.37 -2.01 -13.30
N VAL A 107 -6.50 -1.60 -12.71
CA VAL A 107 -6.67 -0.25 -12.14
C VAL A 107 -5.72 -0.04 -10.96
N SER A 108 -5.66 -0.97 -10.01
CA SER A 108 -4.80 -0.88 -8.84
C SER A 108 -3.33 -0.83 -9.22
N ARG A 109 -2.93 -1.66 -10.21
CA ARG A 109 -1.58 -1.62 -10.78
C ARG A 109 -1.27 -0.28 -11.44
N ALA A 110 -2.17 0.25 -12.26
CA ALA A 110 -1.97 1.53 -12.92
C ALA A 110 -1.87 2.68 -11.90
N CYS A 111 -2.71 2.70 -10.87
CA CYS A 111 -2.63 3.66 -9.78
C CYS A 111 -1.27 3.58 -9.06
N LEU A 112 -0.79 2.37 -8.73
CA LEU A 112 0.53 2.18 -8.13
C LEU A 112 1.67 2.72 -9.01
N HIS A 113 1.52 2.68 -10.33
CA HIS A 113 2.54 3.18 -11.26
C HIS A 113 2.47 4.69 -11.49
N GLN A 114 1.30 5.31 -11.39
CA GLN A 114 1.05 6.65 -11.92
C GLN A 114 0.61 7.68 -10.88
N ALA A 115 0.00 7.25 -9.76
CA ALA A 115 -0.51 8.20 -8.77
C ALA A 115 0.62 9.07 -8.18
N PRO A 116 0.43 10.38 -8.08
CA PRO A 116 1.41 11.29 -7.48
C PRO A 116 1.43 11.21 -5.94
N CYS A 117 0.36 10.74 -5.32
CA CYS A 117 0.27 10.55 -3.87
C CYS A 117 0.61 9.09 -3.46
N PRO A 118 0.79 8.80 -2.17
CA PRO A 118 0.82 7.44 -1.64
C PRO A 118 -0.41 6.63 -2.05
N VAL A 119 -0.19 5.33 -2.33
CA VAL A 119 -1.28 4.41 -2.70
C VAL A 119 -1.35 3.26 -1.71
N ALA A 120 -2.51 3.07 -1.10
CA ALA A 120 -2.79 1.88 -0.30
C ALA A 120 -3.53 0.84 -1.16
N VAL A 121 -3.00 -0.39 -1.16
CA VAL A 121 -3.67 -1.55 -1.74
C VAL A 121 -4.17 -2.43 -0.61
N VAL A 122 -5.48 -2.63 -0.56
CA VAL A 122 -6.12 -3.44 0.46
C VAL A 122 -6.44 -4.81 -0.12
N PRO A 123 -5.90 -5.90 0.46
CA PRO A 123 -6.18 -7.25 -0.01
C PRO A 123 -7.64 -7.63 0.25
N ASP A 124 -8.18 -8.41 -0.67
CA ASP A 124 -9.53 -8.98 -0.55
C ASP A 124 -9.50 -10.25 0.31
N LEU A 125 -9.14 -10.08 1.56
CA LEU A 125 -9.02 -11.14 2.56
C LEU A 125 -9.80 -10.73 3.82
N PRO A 126 -10.30 -11.70 4.61
CA PRO A 126 -10.88 -11.39 5.90
C PRO A 126 -9.85 -10.66 6.77
N HIS A 127 -10.24 -9.50 7.30
CA HIS A 127 -9.41 -8.83 8.28
C HIS A 127 -9.35 -9.63 9.59
N PRO A 128 -8.20 -9.66 10.28
CA PRO A 128 -8.10 -10.31 11.57
C PRO A 128 -9.10 -9.69 12.54
N SER A 129 -9.68 -10.53 13.41
CA SER A 129 -10.68 -10.12 14.41
C SER A 129 -10.10 -9.14 15.43
N ARG A 130 -8.78 -9.08 15.55
CA ARG A 130 -8.03 -8.14 16.41
C ARG A 130 -6.84 -7.59 15.64
N PRO A 131 -6.48 -6.32 15.84
CA PRO A 131 -5.23 -5.76 15.32
C PRO A 131 -4.03 -6.58 15.82
N HIS A 132 -2.97 -6.59 15.04
CA HIS A 132 -1.67 -7.13 15.43
C HIS A 132 -0.85 -6.10 16.22
N ASP A 133 -1.33 -4.86 16.27
CA ASP A 133 -0.64 -3.71 16.85
C ASP A 133 0.77 -3.52 16.29
N ARG A 134 0.92 -3.75 14.99
CA ARG A 134 2.21 -3.71 14.30
C ARG A 134 2.12 -3.05 12.92
N VAL A 135 3.01 -2.06 12.72
CA VAL A 135 3.31 -1.47 11.41
C VAL A 135 4.70 -1.92 10.99
N ILE A 136 4.85 -2.39 9.76
CA ILE A 136 6.15 -2.79 9.19
C ILE A 136 6.56 -1.78 8.13
N VAL A 137 7.83 -1.38 8.14
CA VAL A 137 8.45 -0.62 7.05
C VAL A 137 9.67 -1.35 6.53
N ALA A 138 9.79 -1.46 5.20
CA ALA A 138 10.96 -2.04 4.57
C ALA A 138 12.01 -0.97 4.28
N LEU A 139 13.23 -1.22 4.70
CA LEU A 139 14.38 -0.33 4.53
C LEU A 139 15.49 -1.03 3.74
N ASP A 140 15.98 -0.36 2.72
CA ASP A 140 17.13 -0.77 1.92
C ASP A 140 18.22 0.33 1.82
N GLY A 141 18.07 1.41 2.61
CA GLY A 141 18.95 2.57 2.60
C GLY A 141 18.67 3.57 1.47
N SER A 142 17.64 3.34 0.65
CA SER A 142 17.27 4.28 -0.41
C SER A 142 16.50 5.49 0.14
N ALA A 143 16.52 6.61 -0.60
CA ALA A 143 15.73 7.79 -0.24
C ALA A 143 14.21 7.50 -0.18
N HIS A 144 13.70 6.62 -1.04
CA HIS A 144 12.30 6.20 -1.02
C HIS A 144 11.97 5.40 0.25
N ALA A 145 12.86 4.53 0.70
CA ALA A 145 12.68 3.76 1.93
C ALA A 145 12.71 4.69 3.17
N ARG A 146 13.62 5.67 3.21
CA ARG A 146 13.63 6.68 4.29
C ARG A 146 12.39 7.57 4.30
N HIS A 147 11.83 7.88 3.12
CA HIS A 147 10.53 8.57 3.05
C HIS A 147 9.40 7.69 3.59
N ALA A 148 9.37 6.41 3.21
CA ALA A 148 8.43 5.43 3.74
C ALA A 148 8.53 5.26 5.27
N LEU A 149 9.76 5.32 5.83
CA LEU A 149 10.00 5.24 7.28
C LEU A 149 9.28 6.36 8.05
N ARG A 150 9.33 7.59 7.56
CA ARG A 150 8.64 8.71 8.21
C ARG A 150 7.13 8.51 8.23
N LEU A 151 6.55 8.12 7.10
CA LEU A 151 5.12 7.85 7.01
C LEU A 151 4.73 6.66 7.90
N ALA A 152 5.51 5.59 7.91
CA ALA A 152 5.25 4.43 8.76
C ALA A 152 5.32 4.78 10.26
N ALA A 153 6.18 5.70 10.65
CA ALA A 153 6.27 6.18 12.04
C ALA A 153 5.03 6.98 12.45
N GLU A 154 4.50 7.82 11.56
CA GLU A 154 3.24 8.53 11.76
C GLU A 154 2.08 7.54 11.89
N GLU A 155 2.00 6.55 11.00
CA GLU A 155 0.97 5.50 11.00
C GLU A 155 1.03 4.65 12.28
N ALA A 156 2.21 4.24 12.71
CA ALA A 156 2.39 3.48 13.95
C ALA A 156 1.96 4.30 15.19
N THR A 157 2.32 5.58 15.22
CA THR A 157 1.94 6.49 16.31
C THR A 157 0.43 6.66 16.40
N LEU A 158 -0.24 6.90 15.29
CA LEU A 158 -1.69 7.08 15.24
C LEU A 158 -2.46 5.83 15.65
N ARG A 159 -1.95 4.65 15.28
CA ARG A 159 -2.53 3.34 15.63
C ARG A 159 -2.20 2.91 17.06
N GLY A 160 -1.22 3.54 17.73
CA GLY A 160 -0.66 3.03 18.98
C GLY A 160 0.06 1.69 18.80
N ALA A 161 0.59 1.43 17.61
CA ALA A 161 1.22 0.18 17.21
C ALA A 161 2.74 0.23 17.31
N GLU A 162 3.38 -0.94 17.42
CA GLU A 162 4.82 -1.06 17.34
C GLU A 162 5.30 -0.91 15.88
N LEU A 163 6.31 -0.06 15.65
CA LEU A 163 6.95 0.07 14.35
C LEU A 163 8.12 -0.90 14.23
N HIS A 164 8.09 -1.79 13.25
CA HIS A 164 9.18 -2.68 12.89
C HIS A 164 9.87 -2.18 11.62
N ALA A 165 11.14 -1.82 11.73
CA ALA A 165 11.99 -1.46 10.60
C ALA A 165 12.72 -2.70 10.09
N VAL A 166 12.35 -3.20 8.93
CA VAL A 166 12.80 -4.48 8.39
C VAL A 166 13.80 -4.27 7.26
N HIS A 167 14.96 -4.91 7.37
CA HIS A 167 15.92 -5.07 6.29
C HIS A 167 16.08 -6.55 5.95
N ALA A 168 15.85 -6.92 4.69
CA ALA A 168 16.06 -8.28 4.21
C ALA A 168 17.44 -8.40 3.56
N VAL A 169 18.29 -9.25 4.11
CA VAL A 169 19.61 -9.55 3.55
C VAL A 169 19.50 -10.76 2.63
N TYR A 170 19.83 -10.55 1.38
CA TYR A 170 19.77 -11.60 0.35
C TYR A 170 21.07 -11.57 -0.47
N TRP A 171 21.71 -12.72 -0.57
CA TRP A 171 22.84 -12.94 -1.43
C TRP A 171 22.42 -13.90 -2.56
N ASP A 172 22.44 -13.42 -3.78
CA ASP A 172 22.22 -14.24 -4.97
C ASP A 172 23.56 -14.46 -5.68
N PRO A 173 24.17 -15.64 -5.58
CA PRO A 173 25.38 -15.98 -6.30
C PRO A 173 25.04 -16.31 -7.77
N LEU A 174 24.63 -15.32 -8.57
CA LEU A 174 24.47 -15.50 -10.02
C LEU A 174 25.81 -15.88 -10.66
N GLY A 175 26.18 -17.15 -10.52
CA GLY A 175 27.18 -17.84 -11.35
C GLY A 175 28.64 -17.33 -11.31
N VAL A 176 28.97 -16.41 -10.42
CA VAL A 176 30.33 -15.96 -10.18
C VAL A 176 30.78 -16.50 -8.84
N GLU A 177 31.90 -17.25 -8.80
CA GLU A 177 32.58 -17.63 -7.57
C GLU A 177 33.15 -16.38 -6.86
N VAL A 178 32.30 -15.51 -6.41
CA VAL A 178 32.64 -14.49 -5.43
C VAL A 178 32.44 -15.14 -4.07
N LEU A 179 33.48 -15.14 -3.24
CA LEU A 179 33.42 -15.57 -1.85
C LEU A 179 32.19 -14.94 -1.22
N ALA A 180 31.18 -15.77 -0.91
CA ALA A 180 29.98 -15.30 -0.23
C ALA A 180 30.42 -14.61 1.07
N PRO A 181 29.95 -13.37 1.36
CA PRO A 181 30.22 -12.76 2.64
C PRO A 181 29.72 -13.69 3.75
N ASP A 182 30.39 -13.69 4.90
CA ASP A 182 29.91 -14.41 6.06
C ASP A 182 28.46 -13.91 6.38
N ALA A 183 27.56 -14.85 6.67
CA ALA A 183 26.19 -14.52 7.04
C ALA A 183 26.14 -13.52 8.23
N GLY A 184 27.10 -13.61 9.15
CA GLY A 184 27.27 -12.66 10.25
C GLY A 184 27.62 -11.25 9.77
N ASP A 185 28.45 -11.11 8.76
CA ASP A 185 28.83 -9.82 8.17
C ASP A 185 27.63 -9.14 7.48
N LEU A 186 26.80 -9.94 6.82
CA LEU A 186 25.57 -9.44 6.17
C LEU A 186 24.55 -8.93 7.19
N VAL A 187 24.36 -9.67 8.30
CA VAL A 187 23.48 -9.23 9.39
C VAL A 187 23.99 -7.95 10.02
N ALA A 188 25.29 -7.91 10.38
CA ALA A 188 25.90 -6.72 10.98
C ALA A 188 25.85 -5.50 10.04
N TRP A 189 25.93 -5.71 8.74
CA TRP A 189 25.74 -4.64 7.76
C TRP A 189 24.28 -4.15 7.75
N GLY A 190 23.31 -5.06 7.74
CA GLY A 190 21.88 -4.72 7.80
C GLY A 190 21.52 -3.96 9.09
N GLU A 191 22.07 -4.37 10.22
CA GLU A 191 21.88 -3.66 11.51
C GLU A 191 22.44 -2.23 11.46
N ARG A 192 23.63 -2.03 10.89
CA ARG A 192 24.21 -0.69 10.71
C ARG A 192 23.36 0.18 9.77
N LEU A 193 22.84 -0.39 8.69
CA LEU A 193 21.96 0.30 7.76
C LEU A 193 20.70 0.78 8.48
N LEU A 194 20.02 -0.12 9.19
CA LEU A 194 18.81 0.23 9.95
C LEU A 194 19.11 1.31 11.01
N ALA A 195 20.19 1.15 11.77
CA ALA A 195 20.58 2.13 12.78
C ALA A 195 20.84 3.51 12.16
N GLY A 196 21.49 3.56 11.00
CA GLY A 196 21.73 4.80 10.25
C GLY A 196 20.46 5.46 9.77
N ASP A 197 19.56 4.72 9.11
CA ASP A 197 18.30 5.24 8.59
C ASP A 197 17.37 5.72 9.74
N LEU A 198 17.31 4.99 10.84
CA LEU A 198 16.53 5.36 12.03
C LEU A 198 17.08 6.63 12.70
N ALA A 199 18.39 6.73 12.84
CA ALA A 199 19.04 7.90 13.42
C ALA A 199 18.86 9.15 12.55
N GLU A 200 19.06 9.02 11.22
CA GLU A 200 18.86 10.13 10.27
C GLU A 200 17.41 10.61 10.27
N ALA A 201 16.44 9.70 10.36
CA ALA A 201 15.03 10.06 10.40
C ALA A 201 14.54 10.54 11.78
N GLY A 202 15.30 10.32 12.85
CA GLY A 202 14.88 10.59 14.22
C GLY A 202 13.70 9.70 14.67
N VAL A 203 13.56 8.51 14.09
CA VAL A 203 12.43 7.60 14.30
C VAL A 203 12.84 6.48 15.26
N LYS A 204 11.98 6.17 16.21
CA LYS A 204 12.11 4.99 17.09
C LYS A 204 11.34 3.83 16.47
N ALA A 205 12.03 2.75 16.18
CA ALA A 205 11.45 1.52 15.68
C ALA A 205 12.25 0.31 16.17
N ARG A 206 11.65 -0.85 16.15
CA ARG A 206 12.34 -2.11 16.38
C ARG A 206 13.09 -2.52 15.10
N PRO A 207 14.43 -2.57 15.11
CA PRO A 207 15.18 -3.03 13.95
C PRO A 207 15.05 -4.55 13.82
N VAL A 208 14.83 -5.02 12.59
CA VAL A 208 14.67 -6.44 12.27
C VAL A 208 15.45 -6.75 11.00
N VAL A 209 16.53 -7.54 11.12
CA VAL A 209 17.29 -8.05 9.96
C VAL A 209 16.89 -9.50 9.73
N VAL A 210 16.52 -9.84 8.50
CA VAL A 210 16.05 -11.19 8.15
C VAL A 210 16.75 -11.68 6.90
N HIS A 211 17.21 -12.94 6.92
CA HIS A 211 17.73 -13.60 5.73
C HIS A 211 16.58 -14.02 4.78
N GLY A 212 16.75 -13.77 3.50
CA GLY A 212 15.86 -14.20 2.44
C GLY A 212 15.53 -13.12 1.43
N HIS A 213 14.87 -13.54 0.35
CA HIS A 213 14.45 -12.62 -0.69
C HIS A 213 13.50 -11.54 -0.14
N PRO A 214 13.79 -10.24 -0.34
CA PRO A 214 13.04 -9.16 0.31
C PRO A 214 11.52 -9.27 0.15
N ALA A 215 11.05 -9.57 -1.05
CA ALA A 215 9.63 -9.67 -1.35
C ALA A 215 8.93 -10.81 -0.56
N GLU A 216 9.56 -11.97 -0.45
CA GLU A 216 9.04 -13.12 0.29
C GLU A 216 9.06 -12.88 1.81
N VAL A 217 10.17 -12.32 2.31
CA VAL A 217 10.32 -11.96 3.72
C VAL A 217 9.22 -10.98 4.14
N LEU A 218 9.03 -9.90 3.39
CA LEU A 218 8.05 -8.87 3.71
C LEU A 218 6.61 -9.39 3.61
N THR A 219 6.30 -10.20 2.60
CA THR A 219 4.99 -10.83 2.46
C THR A 219 4.68 -11.75 3.63
N ARG A 220 5.66 -12.57 4.07
CA ARG A 220 5.50 -13.44 5.24
C ARG A 220 5.29 -12.64 6.52
N LEU A 221 6.09 -11.60 6.75
CA LEU A 221 5.95 -10.74 7.93
C LEU A 221 4.64 -9.95 7.92
N GLY A 222 4.12 -9.62 6.74
CA GLY A 222 2.82 -8.97 6.56
C GLY A 222 1.65 -9.75 7.15
N ALA A 223 1.77 -11.08 7.31
CA ALA A 223 0.74 -11.89 7.96
C ALA A 223 0.50 -11.54 9.44
N GLU A 224 1.46 -10.86 10.05
CA GLU A 224 1.42 -10.43 11.45
C GLU A 224 1.47 -8.88 11.58
N ALA A 225 0.98 -8.17 10.58
CA ALA A 225 1.00 -6.72 10.55
C ALA A 225 -0.37 -6.14 10.16
N ASP A 226 -0.66 -4.95 10.69
CA ASP A 226 -1.86 -4.18 10.32
C ASP A 226 -1.61 -3.32 9.08
N LEU A 227 -0.34 -3.00 8.82
CA LEU A 227 0.09 -2.21 7.67
C LEU A 227 1.55 -2.52 7.31
N LEU A 228 1.81 -2.71 6.02
CA LEU A 228 3.15 -2.79 5.45
C LEU A 228 3.42 -1.54 4.60
N VAL A 229 4.44 -0.75 4.95
CA VAL A 229 4.81 0.49 4.24
C VAL A 229 6.08 0.28 3.45
N LEU A 230 6.05 0.67 2.18
CA LEU A 230 7.14 0.48 1.23
C LEU A 230 7.42 1.77 0.46
N GLY A 231 8.69 2.00 0.14
CA GLY A 231 9.05 2.95 -0.91
C GLY A 231 8.68 2.40 -2.30
N SER A 232 8.30 3.27 -3.23
CA SER A 232 7.99 2.84 -4.60
C SER A 232 9.21 2.28 -5.36
N ARG A 233 10.43 2.60 -4.93
CA ARG A 233 11.69 2.15 -5.55
C ARG A 233 12.74 1.87 -4.48
N GLY A 234 13.67 0.98 -4.81
CA GLY A 234 14.84 0.69 -3.99
C GLY A 234 16.15 1.18 -4.65
N HIS A 235 17.28 0.63 -4.18
CA HIS A 235 18.62 0.96 -4.64
C HIS A 235 18.87 0.62 -6.11
N ASN A 236 18.32 -0.49 -6.60
CA ASN A 236 18.52 -0.95 -7.98
C ASN A 236 17.66 -0.15 -8.95
N ARG A 237 18.15 1.00 -9.38
CA ARG A 237 17.49 1.87 -10.36
C ARG A 237 17.68 1.30 -11.77
N LEU A 238 16.76 0.49 -12.25
CA LEU A 238 16.61 0.30 -13.70
C LEU A 238 15.88 1.54 -14.24
N ALA A 239 16.53 2.27 -15.14
CA ALA A 239 15.97 3.45 -15.78
C ALA A 239 14.65 3.09 -16.48
N GLY A 240 13.57 3.83 -16.14
CA GLY A 240 12.24 3.61 -16.71
C GLY A 240 11.27 2.78 -15.87
N MET A 241 11.70 2.10 -14.82
CA MET A 241 10.76 1.42 -13.90
C MET A 241 10.14 2.41 -12.92
N LEU A 242 8.81 2.49 -12.91
CA LEU A 242 8.04 3.35 -12.02
C LEU A 242 7.83 2.73 -10.63
N LEU A 243 7.89 1.40 -10.52
CA LEU A 243 7.71 0.63 -9.29
C LEU A 243 8.81 -0.44 -9.17
N GLY A 244 9.35 -0.63 -7.98
CA GLY A 244 10.36 -1.66 -7.70
C GLY A 244 9.76 -3.06 -7.63
N SER A 245 10.56 -4.09 -7.96
CA SER A 245 10.11 -5.49 -7.96
C SER A 245 9.57 -5.96 -6.60
N THR A 246 10.21 -5.57 -5.50
CA THR A 246 9.75 -5.89 -4.14
C THR A 246 8.38 -5.27 -3.86
N SER A 247 8.20 -3.99 -4.19
CA SER A 247 6.94 -3.27 -3.97
C SER A 247 5.82 -3.82 -4.85
N ASP A 248 6.11 -4.15 -6.13
CA ASP A 248 5.15 -4.78 -7.03
C ASP A 248 4.74 -6.18 -6.55
N TYR A 249 5.70 -6.98 -6.10
CA TYR A 249 5.41 -8.32 -5.56
C TYR A 249 4.57 -8.25 -4.28
N CYS A 250 4.94 -7.39 -3.32
CA CYS A 250 4.17 -7.22 -2.09
C CYS A 250 2.75 -6.73 -2.37
N ALA A 251 2.56 -5.82 -3.34
CA ALA A 251 1.23 -5.35 -3.74
C ALA A 251 0.31 -6.48 -4.23
N GLN A 252 0.89 -7.53 -4.78
CA GLN A 252 0.16 -8.68 -5.31
C GLN A 252 -0.09 -9.77 -4.26
N HIS A 253 0.79 -9.92 -3.27
CA HIS A 253 0.86 -11.12 -2.44
C HIS A 253 0.75 -10.86 -0.94
N ALA A 254 0.89 -9.61 -0.48
CA ALA A 254 0.82 -9.33 0.95
C ALA A 254 -0.58 -9.63 1.51
N PRO A 255 -0.67 -10.30 2.67
CA PRO A 255 -1.94 -10.64 3.31
C PRO A 255 -2.50 -9.48 4.17
N CYS A 256 -1.80 -8.36 4.28
CA CYS A 256 -2.24 -7.15 4.97
C CYS A 256 -2.33 -5.97 4.00
N PRO A 257 -3.00 -4.88 4.37
CA PRO A 257 -2.92 -3.62 3.64
C PRO A 257 -1.47 -3.17 3.45
N ILE A 258 -1.15 -2.73 2.23
CA ILE A 258 0.17 -2.16 1.95
C ILE A 258 0.03 -0.71 1.50
N MET A 259 0.97 0.13 1.91
CA MET A 259 1.05 1.52 1.50
C MET A 259 2.37 1.76 0.78
N ILE A 260 2.30 2.16 -0.47
CA ILE A 260 3.48 2.44 -1.29
C ILE A 260 3.61 3.95 -1.46
N THR A 261 4.77 4.47 -1.04
CA THR A 261 5.04 5.90 -1.04
C THR A 261 6.00 6.29 -2.17
N ARG A 262 5.88 7.52 -2.62
CA ARG A 262 6.80 8.14 -3.59
C ARG A 262 7.47 9.34 -2.97
N LEU A 263 8.66 9.65 -3.45
CA LEU A 263 9.25 10.95 -3.15
C LEU A 263 8.44 12.03 -3.87
N PRO A 264 8.20 13.17 -3.22
CA PRO A 264 7.53 14.33 -3.82
C PRO A 264 8.33 14.90 -4.99
#